data_7fc18e633aea0f800a0ded773d67d1e9
#
_entry.id   7fc18e633aea0f800a0ded773d67d1e9
#
_cell.length_a   1.000
_cell.length_b   1.000
_cell.length_c   1.000
_cell.angle_alpha   90.00
_cell.angle_beta   90.00
_cell.angle_gamma   90.00
#
_symmetry.space_group_name_H-M   'P 1'
#
loop_
_entity.id
_entity.type
_entity.pdbx_description
1 polymer ?
#
loop_
_entity_poly.entity_id
_entity_poly.type
_entity_poly.pdbx_seq_one_letter_code
_entity_poly.pdbx_strand_id
1 'polypeptide(L)'
;MDRRHFLKRSVATAAGIATTGVVATDASAKTVKVKTRLEYGQTIKEPSRRIPVVDSADLIVVGGGPAGFAASVAAARQGLDVIMLERGYFLGGLFTGCDVTLLNNMYSPTHNGRVQAVFGICDELCNRLDSHKMMVWAGTPPNVDTEATKYFMEEMCVEAGVRILYGAHASEVSMSGDRIDAVFVETKSGRVAMKTNFVIDCSGDGDVLAWTGEDFIEYKNHISAMYR
;
A
#
# COMPACT_ATOMS: atom_id res chain seq x y z
N MET A 1 -6.99 -40.20 -4.20
CA MET A 1 -5.70 -39.48 -4.18
C MET A 1 -5.39 -39.13 -2.73
N ASP A 2 -4.34 -39.73 -2.13
CA ASP A 2 -4.06 -39.60 -0.71
C ASP A 2 -3.54 -38.22 -0.37
N ARG A 3 -4.08 -37.56 0.66
CA ARG A 3 -3.69 -36.22 1.17
C ARG A 3 -2.18 -36.10 1.45
N ARG A 4 -1.54 -37.17 1.86
CA ARG A 4 -0.09 -37.23 2.12
C ARG A 4 0.75 -37.10 0.84
N HIS A 5 0.22 -37.58 -0.32
CA HIS A 5 0.90 -37.47 -1.59
C HIS A 5 0.80 -36.05 -2.17
N PHE A 6 -0.33 -35.36 -1.92
CA PHE A 6 -0.51 -33.96 -2.31
C PHE A 6 0.43 -33.04 -1.55
N LEU A 7 0.53 -33.19 -0.22
CA LEU A 7 1.42 -32.39 0.62
C LEU A 7 2.91 -32.59 0.32
N LYS A 8 3.33 -33.82 0.01
CA LYS A 8 4.72 -34.09 -0.40
C LYS A 8 5.09 -33.42 -1.74
N ARG A 9 4.16 -33.35 -2.67
CA ARG A 9 4.35 -32.62 -3.95
C ARG A 9 4.39 -31.09 -3.73
N SER A 10 3.55 -30.55 -2.89
CA SER A 10 3.52 -29.11 -2.59
C SER A 10 4.79 -28.61 -1.90
N VAL A 11 5.36 -29.43 -0.99
CA VAL A 11 6.62 -29.08 -0.31
C VAL A 11 7.83 -29.16 -1.25
N ALA A 12 7.84 -30.10 -2.21
CA ALA A 12 8.91 -30.17 -3.22
C ALA A 12 8.88 -28.98 -4.20
N THR A 13 7.70 -28.41 -4.45
CA THR A 13 7.54 -27.22 -5.33
C THR A 13 7.98 -25.93 -4.63
N ALA A 14 7.81 -25.84 -3.31
CA ALA A 14 8.17 -24.64 -2.54
C ALA A 14 9.69 -24.50 -2.29
N ALA A 15 10.44 -25.61 -2.28
CA ALA A 15 11.90 -25.59 -2.05
C ALA A 15 12.72 -25.18 -3.29
N GLY A 16 12.11 -25.06 -4.46
CA GLY A 16 12.78 -24.74 -5.74
C GLY A 16 12.74 -23.27 -6.17
N ILE A 17 12.13 -22.36 -5.40
CA ILE A 17 12.05 -20.94 -5.77
C ILE A 17 13.20 -20.18 -5.11
N ALA A 18 14.40 -20.49 -5.52
CA ALA A 18 15.58 -19.69 -5.15
C ALA A 18 16.20 -19.11 -6.41
N THR A 19 16.13 -17.81 -6.54
CA THR A 19 17.05 -16.90 -7.25
C THR A 19 17.06 -16.81 -8.78
N THR A 20 16.33 -17.63 -9.56
CA THR A 20 16.42 -17.52 -11.04
C THR A 20 15.09 -17.45 -11.78
N GLY A 21 13.95 -17.38 -11.12
CA GLY A 21 12.64 -17.37 -11.80
C GLY A 21 12.32 -18.65 -12.60
N VAL A 22 12.88 -19.80 -12.20
CA VAL A 22 12.67 -21.10 -12.85
C VAL A 22 11.75 -21.95 -11.99
N VAL A 23 10.57 -22.28 -12.50
CA VAL A 23 9.68 -23.29 -11.93
C VAL A 23 10.05 -24.65 -12.54
N ALA A 24 10.66 -25.54 -11.78
CA ALA A 24 10.93 -26.91 -12.19
C ALA A 24 9.77 -27.82 -11.78
N THR A 25 9.04 -28.33 -12.75
CA THR A 25 8.05 -29.38 -12.56
C THR A 25 8.56 -30.66 -13.23
N ASP A 26 8.86 -31.68 -12.46
CA ASP A 26 9.30 -33.01 -12.89
C ASP A 26 10.60 -33.08 -13.72
N ALA A 27 11.39 -34.16 -13.59
CA ALA A 27 12.70 -34.32 -14.23
C ALA A 27 12.69 -34.32 -15.77
N SER A 28 11.51 -34.25 -16.43
CA SER A 28 11.33 -34.12 -17.88
C SER A 28 10.72 -32.79 -18.30
N ALA A 29 10.43 -31.89 -17.36
CA ALA A 29 9.75 -30.64 -17.68
C ALA A 29 10.70 -29.65 -18.36
N LYS A 30 10.29 -29.13 -19.51
CA LYS A 30 10.99 -28.04 -20.18
C LYS A 30 11.03 -26.84 -19.25
N THR A 31 12.23 -26.30 -19.01
CA THR A 31 12.41 -25.05 -18.26
C THR A 31 11.68 -23.93 -18.98
N VAL A 32 10.63 -23.40 -18.36
CA VAL A 32 9.93 -22.22 -18.85
C VAL A 32 10.62 -20.98 -18.27
N LYS A 33 11.27 -20.19 -19.11
CA LYS A 33 11.77 -18.89 -18.72
C LYS A 33 10.60 -17.93 -18.66
N VAL A 34 10.20 -17.51 -17.46
CA VAL A 34 9.22 -16.46 -17.28
C VAL A 34 9.94 -15.11 -17.35
N LYS A 35 9.53 -14.24 -18.26
CA LYS A 35 10.00 -12.85 -18.25
C LYS A 35 9.43 -12.14 -17.03
N THR A 36 10.29 -11.84 -16.07
CA THR A 36 9.90 -11.15 -14.83
C THR A 36 9.99 -9.63 -14.94
N ARG A 37 10.44 -9.10 -16.08
CA ARG A 37 10.58 -7.67 -16.34
C ARG A 37 9.90 -7.31 -17.65
N LEU A 38 9.15 -6.21 -17.65
CA LEU A 38 8.63 -5.61 -18.88
C LEU A 38 9.80 -5.04 -19.68
N GLU A 39 9.93 -5.48 -20.95
CA GLU A 39 10.88 -4.91 -21.91
C GLU A 39 10.12 -3.94 -22.81
N TYR A 40 10.46 -2.66 -22.72
CA TYR A 40 9.86 -1.63 -23.54
C TYR A 40 10.59 -1.57 -24.90
N GLY A 41 9.98 -2.13 -25.96
CA GLY A 41 10.57 -2.13 -27.31
C GLY A 41 9.84 -1.20 -28.26
N GLN A 42 8.51 -1.30 -28.34
CA GLN A 42 7.68 -0.47 -29.20
C GLN A 42 6.77 0.42 -28.36
N THR A 43 6.52 1.62 -28.85
CA THR A 43 5.57 2.56 -28.24
C THR A 43 4.37 2.74 -29.15
N ILE A 44 3.21 2.92 -28.55
CA ILE A 44 1.96 3.30 -29.23
C ILE A 44 1.56 4.67 -28.71
N LYS A 45 1.28 5.59 -29.62
CA LYS A 45 0.79 6.93 -29.23
C LYS A 45 -0.65 6.82 -28.74
N GLU A 46 -0.89 7.19 -27.48
CA GLU A 46 -2.24 7.34 -26.98
C GLU A 46 -2.93 8.56 -27.63
N PRO A 47 -4.19 8.43 -28.10
CA PRO A 47 -4.93 9.57 -28.60
C PRO A 47 -5.12 10.64 -27.54
N SER A 48 -4.92 11.91 -27.91
CA SER A 48 -5.21 13.03 -27.01
C SER A 48 -6.70 13.04 -26.66
N ARG A 49 -7.00 13.18 -25.37
CA ARG A 49 -8.38 13.22 -24.85
C ARG A 49 -8.53 14.25 -23.74
N ARG A 50 -9.75 14.76 -23.57
CA ARG A 50 -10.10 15.59 -22.41
C ARG A 50 -10.59 14.67 -21.30
N ILE A 51 -10.03 14.85 -20.09
CA ILE A 51 -10.39 14.07 -18.92
C ILE A 51 -11.39 14.85 -18.08
N PRO A 52 -12.56 14.30 -17.72
CA PRO A 52 -13.53 14.99 -16.88
C PRO A 52 -12.98 15.19 -15.46
N VAL A 53 -13.13 16.42 -14.96
CA VAL A 53 -12.91 16.71 -13.53
C VAL A 53 -14.18 16.34 -12.78
N VAL A 54 -14.09 15.41 -11.85
CA VAL A 54 -15.26 14.85 -11.15
C VAL A 54 -15.38 15.31 -9.71
N ASP A 55 -14.27 15.74 -9.10
CA ASP A 55 -14.23 16.16 -7.69
C ASP A 55 -13.06 17.11 -7.41
N SER A 56 -13.04 17.68 -6.22
CA SER A 56 -11.96 18.48 -5.68
C SER A 56 -11.86 18.33 -4.17
N ALA A 57 -10.65 18.55 -3.62
CA ALA A 57 -10.38 18.56 -2.19
C ALA A 57 -9.24 19.51 -1.86
N ASP A 58 -9.10 19.89 -0.59
CA ASP A 58 -7.91 20.61 -0.13
C ASP A 58 -6.66 19.76 -0.26
N LEU A 59 -6.82 18.46 0.06
CA LEU A 59 -5.76 17.47 0.05
C LEU A 59 -6.21 16.17 -0.60
N ILE A 60 -5.40 15.66 -1.52
CA ILE A 60 -5.50 14.28 -2.02
C ILE A 60 -4.35 13.46 -1.43
N VAL A 61 -4.67 12.35 -0.79
CA VAL A 61 -3.72 11.35 -0.31
C VAL A 61 -3.73 10.16 -1.27
N VAL A 62 -2.59 9.84 -1.86
CA VAL A 62 -2.45 8.74 -2.82
C VAL A 62 -1.92 7.50 -2.12
N GLY A 63 -2.77 6.51 -1.96
CA GLY A 63 -2.51 5.24 -1.28
C GLY A 63 -3.09 5.18 0.13
N GLY A 64 -3.90 4.14 0.41
CA GLY A 64 -4.55 3.86 1.69
C GLY A 64 -3.75 2.91 2.60
N GLY A 65 -2.43 2.83 2.42
CA GLY A 65 -1.53 2.11 3.32
C GLY A 65 -1.41 2.79 4.70
N PRO A 66 -0.58 2.26 5.63
CA PRO A 66 -0.44 2.84 6.96
C PRO A 66 -0.09 4.33 6.96
N ALA A 67 0.76 4.76 6.03
CA ALA A 67 1.14 6.17 5.88
C ALA A 67 -0.04 7.03 5.43
N GLY A 68 -0.78 6.59 4.39
CA GLY A 68 -1.93 7.33 3.87
C GLY A 68 -3.09 7.38 4.86
N PHE A 69 -3.35 6.30 5.57
CA PHE A 69 -4.29 6.27 6.67
C PHE A 69 -3.97 7.35 7.71
N ALA A 70 -2.74 7.34 8.24
CA ALA A 70 -2.34 8.28 9.28
C ALA A 70 -2.36 9.74 8.77
N ALA A 71 -1.87 9.98 7.54
CA ALA A 71 -1.87 11.30 6.93
C ALA A 71 -3.29 11.84 6.73
N SER A 72 -4.19 11.00 6.21
CA SER A 72 -5.59 11.38 5.95
C SER A 72 -6.33 11.72 7.23
N VAL A 73 -6.24 10.85 8.26
CA VAL A 73 -6.89 11.10 9.56
C VAL A 73 -6.33 12.36 10.22
N ALA A 74 -5.00 12.55 10.20
CA ALA A 74 -4.39 13.74 10.78
C ALA A 74 -4.84 15.03 10.10
N ALA A 75 -4.88 15.05 8.78
CA ALA A 75 -5.27 16.22 7.99
C ALA A 75 -6.77 16.55 8.17
N ALA A 76 -7.64 15.54 8.10
CA ALA A 76 -9.08 15.71 8.26
C ALA A 76 -9.42 16.22 9.67
N ARG A 77 -8.76 15.72 10.73
CA ARG A 77 -8.92 16.21 12.10
C ARG A 77 -8.49 17.66 12.29
N GLN A 78 -7.71 18.20 11.34
CA GLN A 78 -7.35 19.63 11.33
C GLN A 78 -8.32 20.48 10.47
N GLY A 79 -9.38 19.89 9.98
CA GLY A 79 -10.43 20.58 9.25
C GLY A 79 -10.23 20.68 7.75
N LEU A 80 -9.27 19.96 7.17
CA LEU A 80 -9.09 19.90 5.72
C LEU A 80 -10.12 18.95 5.10
N ASP A 81 -10.61 19.29 3.91
CA ASP A 81 -11.33 18.37 3.05
C ASP A 81 -10.34 17.41 2.39
N VAL A 82 -10.43 16.13 2.75
CA VAL A 82 -9.46 15.09 2.35
C VAL A 82 -10.11 14.01 1.51
N ILE A 83 -9.55 13.74 0.32
CA ILE A 83 -9.83 12.53 -0.45
C ILE A 83 -8.63 11.60 -0.35
N MET A 84 -8.86 10.36 0.05
CA MET A 84 -7.87 9.28 -0.02
C MET A 84 -8.19 8.36 -1.19
N LEU A 85 -7.20 8.17 -2.08
CA LEU A 85 -7.30 7.28 -3.24
C LEU A 85 -6.63 5.95 -2.89
N GLU A 86 -7.40 4.87 -2.90
CA GLU A 86 -6.89 3.51 -2.69
C GLU A 86 -7.20 2.63 -3.90
N ARG A 87 -6.16 2.03 -4.48
CA ARG A 87 -6.29 1.15 -5.65
C ARG A 87 -6.97 -0.17 -5.33
N GLY A 88 -6.84 -0.65 -4.09
CA GLY A 88 -7.53 -1.83 -3.58
C GLY A 88 -8.95 -1.53 -3.10
N TYR A 89 -9.50 -2.46 -2.32
CA TYR A 89 -10.85 -2.37 -1.77
C TYR A 89 -10.86 -2.44 -0.24
N PHE A 90 -9.72 -2.16 0.38
CA PHE A 90 -9.52 -2.11 1.83
C PHE A 90 -8.31 -1.24 2.15
N LEU A 91 -8.22 -0.76 3.38
CA LEU A 91 -7.09 0.01 3.87
C LEU A 91 -5.99 -0.86 4.47
N GLY A 92 -4.78 -0.28 4.59
CA GLY A 92 -3.62 -0.88 5.22
C GLY A 92 -2.52 -1.34 4.25
N GLY A 93 -2.77 -1.33 2.93
CA GLY A 93 -1.75 -1.69 1.93
C GLY A 93 -1.14 -3.06 2.20
N LEU A 94 0.21 -3.16 2.26
CA LEU A 94 0.91 -4.42 2.55
C LEU A 94 0.66 -4.92 3.98
N PHE A 95 0.42 -4.04 4.94
CA PHE A 95 0.18 -4.38 6.33
C PHE A 95 -1.03 -5.33 6.48
N THR A 96 -2.14 -5.01 5.84
CA THR A 96 -3.37 -5.81 5.90
C THR A 96 -3.57 -6.72 4.70
N GLY A 97 -3.07 -6.35 3.53
CA GLY A 97 -3.24 -7.10 2.29
C GLY A 97 -2.27 -8.26 2.10
N CYS A 98 -1.12 -8.21 2.77
CA CYS A 98 -0.11 -9.27 2.74
C CYS A 98 0.09 -9.95 4.10
N ASP A 99 -0.84 -9.76 5.05
CA ASP A 99 -0.81 -10.36 6.39
C ASP A 99 0.49 -10.10 7.15
N VAL A 100 1.03 -8.89 7.04
CA VAL A 100 2.18 -8.43 7.82
C VAL A 100 1.67 -8.03 9.21
N THR A 101 1.40 -9.01 10.05
CA THR A 101 0.70 -8.84 11.33
C THR A 101 1.49 -8.12 12.42
N LEU A 102 2.81 -8.02 12.24
CA LEU A 102 3.73 -7.49 13.25
C LEU A 102 3.86 -5.96 13.18
N LEU A 103 3.56 -5.27 14.28
CA LEU A 103 3.80 -3.84 14.44
C LEU A 103 5.21 -3.59 14.99
N ASN A 104 6.19 -3.62 14.10
CA ASN A 104 7.59 -3.40 14.47
C ASN A 104 7.85 -1.97 14.93
N ASN A 105 8.86 -1.83 15.81
CA ASN A 105 9.41 -0.54 16.26
C ASN A 105 8.44 0.40 17.00
N MET A 106 7.30 -0.09 17.48
CA MET A 106 6.46 0.69 18.39
C MET A 106 7.13 0.98 19.71
N TYR A 107 8.05 0.14 20.13
CA TYR A 107 8.78 0.22 21.39
C TYR A 107 10.28 0.19 21.13
N SER A 108 11.00 1.10 21.78
CA SER A 108 12.47 1.14 21.78
C SER A 108 13.03 0.38 22.98
N PRO A 109 14.04 -0.48 22.83
CA PRO A 109 14.72 -1.12 23.94
C PRO A 109 15.51 -0.08 24.75
N THR A 110 15.46 -0.19 26.07
CA THR A 110 16.25 0.62 27.00
C THR A 110 16.91 -0.27 28.04
N HIS A 111 17.83 0.27 28.84
CA HIS A 111 18.45 -0.46 29.95
C HIS A 111 17.46 -0.96 31.00
N ASN A 112 16.32 -0.27 31.14
CA ASN A 112 15.29 -0.57 32.12
C ASN A 112 14.03 -1.24 31.51
N GLY A 113 14.16 -1.81 30.32
CA GLY A 113 13.04 -2.42 29.62
C GLY A 113 12.76 -1.74 28.28
N ARG A 114 11.48 -1.51 27.97
CA ARG A 114 11.04 -0.93 26.71
C ARG A 114 10.24 0.34 26.95
N VAL A 115 10.48 1.34 26.12
CA VAL A 115 9.73 2.60 26.11
C VAL A 115 8.97 2.68 24.81
N GLN A 116 7.70 3.04 24.86
CA GLN A 116 6.90 3.31 23.67
C GLN A 116 7.53 4.47 22.89
N ALA A 117 7.71 4.25 21.57
CA ALA A 117 8.36 5.21 20.69
C ALA A 117 7.37 5.81 19.68
N VAL A 118 6.28 5.10 19.40
CA VAL A 118 5.26 5.52 18.43
C VAL A 118 3.94 5.76 19.16
N PHE A 119 3.36 6.92 18.92
CA PHE A 119 2.12 7.42 19.54
C PHE A 119 1.14 7.93 18.47
N GLY A 120 0.07 8.59 18.93
CA GLY A 120 -0.90 9.25 18.07
C GLY A 120 -1.82 8.27 17.36
N ILE A 121 -2.03 8.45 16.06
CA ILE A 121 -3.01 7.67 15.29
C ILE A 121 -2.72 6.19 15.29
N CYS A 122 -1.44 5.79 15.24
CA CYS A 122 -1.05 4.38 15.34
C CYS A 122 -1.39 3.80 16.71
N ASP A 123 -1.13 4.53 17.76
CA ASP A 123 -1.47 4.11 19.13
C ASP A 123 -2.98 4.03 19.35
N GLU A 124 -3.74 4.97 18.80
CA GLU A 124 -5.21 4.93 18.82
C GLU A 124 -5.75 3.68 18.11
N LEU A 125 -5.21 3.33 16.94
CA LEU A 125 -5.57 2.10 16.23
C LEU A 125 -5.26 0.86 17.08
N CYS A 126 -4.08 0.81 17.70
CA CYS A 126 -3.69 -0.30 18.59
C CYS A 126 -4.63 -0.42 19.80
N ASN A 127 -4.99 0.69 20.41
CA ASN A 127 -5.92 0.70 21.54
C ASN A 127 -7.32 0.21 21.15
N ARG A 128 -7.79 0.54 19.95
CA ARG A 128 -9.06 0.00 19.43
C ARG A 128 -8.96 -1.53 19.21
N LEU A 129 -7.90 -2.00 18.57
CA LEU A 129 -7.67 -3.43 18.33
C LEU A 129 -7.57 -4.20 19.66
N ASP A 130 -6.81 -3.69 20.64
CA ASP A 130 -6.61 -4.35 21.93
C ASP A 130 -7.91 -4.42 22.75
N SER A 131 -8.67 -3.32 22.79
CA SER A 131 -9.97 -3.27 23.48
C SER A 131 -10.98 -4.29 22.95
N HIS A 132 -10.88 -4.66 21.67
CA HIS A 132 -11.70 -5.68 21.02
C HIS A 132 -11.04 -7.07 20.99
N LYS A 133 -9.89 -7.24 21.64
CA LYS A 133 -9.11 -8.50 21.65
C LYS A 133 -8.65 -8.96 20.26
N MET A 134 -8.43 -8.00 19.38
CA MET A 134 -7.92 -8.20 18.01
C MET A 134 -6.42 -7.93 17.91
N MET A 135 -5.74 -7.84 19.07
CA MET A 135 -4.29 -7.70 19.15
C MET A 135 -3.75 -8.68 20.21
N VAL A 136 -2.60 -9.31 19.91
CA VAL A 136 -1.96 -10.28 20.81
C VAL A 136 -0.55 -9.81 21.14
N TRP A 137 -0.29 -9.66 22.43
CA TRP A 137 1.01 -9.33 22.99
C TRP A 137 1.83 -10.61 23.30
N ALA A 138 2.04 -11.46 22.27
CA ALA A 138 2.88 -12.63 22.39
C ALA A 138 4.35 -12.27 22.17
N GLY A 139 4.92 -11.55 23.12
CA GLY A 139 6.25 -10.96 22.99
C GLY A 139 6.20 -9.54 22.46
N THR A 140 7.23 -9.11 21.79
CA THR A 140 7.30 -7.82 21.09
C THR A 140 7.97 -8.05 19.75
N PRO A 141 7.40 -7.53 18.69
CA PRO A 141 6.25 -6.64 18.56
C PRO A 141 4.91 -7.33 18.76
N PRO A 142 3.82 -6.58 19.02
CA PRO A 142 2.48 -7.16 19.06
C PRO A 142 2.04 -7.59 17.65
N ASN A 143 1.18 -8.61 17.62
CA ASN A 143 0.50 -9.07 16.41
C ASN A 143 -0.94 -8.57 16.40
N VAL A 144 -1.42 -8.18 15.24
CA VAL A 144 -2.78 -7.72 15.03
C VAL A 144 -3.56 -8.65 14.11
N ASP A 145 -4.87 -8.68 14.29
CA ASP A 145 -5.80 -9.24 13.32
C ASP A 145 -5.91 -8.29 12.13
N THR A 146 -5.60 -8.78 10.92
CA THR A 146 -5.54 -7.94 9.72
C THR A 146 -6.92 -7.52 9.23
N GLU A 147 -7.96 -8.36 9.41
CA GLU A 147 -9.32 -8.01 9.02
C GLU A 147 -9.93 -6.97 9.96
N ALA A 148 -9.73 -7.13 11.27
CA ALA A 148 -10.12 -6.10 12.23
C ALA A 148 -9.35 -4.78 12.01
N THR A 149 -8.09 -4.87 11.60
CA THR A 149 -7.28 -3.69 11.27
C THR A 149 -7.85 -2.93 10.09
N LYS A 150 -8.26 -3.60 9.01
CA LYS A 150 -8.95 -2.98 7.87
C LYS A 150 -10.18 -2.20 8.33
N TYR A 151 -11.00 -2.85 9.16
CA TYR A 151 -12.23 -2.25 9.69
C TYR A 151 -11.94 -1.00 10.52
N PHE A 152 -11.04 -1.07 11.50
CA PHE A 152 -10.78 0.08 12.38
C PHE A 152 -10.05 1.23 11.65
N MET A 153 -9.20 0.94 10.68
CA MET A 153 -8.62 1.99 9.85
C MET A 153 -9.69 2.74 9.05
N GLU A 154 -10.65 2.02 8.46
CA GLU A 154 -11.77 2.62 7.74
C GLU A 154 -12.68 3.41 8.68
N GLU A 155 -13.05 2.83 9.83
CA GLU A 155 -13.86 3.49 10.85
C GLU A 155 -13.23 4.83 11.29
N MET A 156 -11.94 4.84 11.61
CA MET A 156 -11.21 6.05 12.01
C MET A 156 -11.16 7.11 10.90
N CYS A 157 -11.03 6.69 9.65
CA CYS A 157 -11.10 7.60 8.51
C CYS A 157 -12.50 8.23 8.38
N VAL A 158 -13.54 7.43 8.47
CA VAL A 158 -14.95 7.89 8.38
C VAL A 158 -15.28 8.84 9.53
N GLU A 159 -14.90 8.50 10.76
CA GLU A 159 -15.07 9.35 11.94
C GLU A 159 -14.35 10.71 11.79
N ALA A 160 -13.18 10.72 11.15
CA ALA A 160 -12.44 11.94 10.88
C ALA A 160 -13.01 12.77 9.72
N GLY A 161 -13.93 12.21 8.92
CA GLY A 161 -14.51 12.86 7.75
C GLY A 161 -13.68 12.69 6.46
N VAL A 162 -12.79 11.72 6.40
CA VAL A 162 -12.04 11.38 5.19
C VAL A 162 -12.95 10.76 4.14
N ARG A 163 -12.91 11.27 2.92
CA ARG A 163 -13.58 10.67 1.76
C ARG A 163 -12.68 9.62 1.13
N ILE A 164 -13.03 8.34 1.28
CA ILE A 164 -12.24 7.23 0.75
C ILE A 164 -12.80 6.84 -0.62
N LEU A 165 -11.94 6.75 -1.62
CA LEU A 165 -12.28 6.22 -2.93
C LEU A 165 -11.50 4.93 -3.18
N TYR A 166 -12.21 3.80 -3.09
CA TYR A 166 -11.67 2.47 -3.40
C TYR A 166 -11.72 2.15 -4.89
N GLY A 167 -10.86 1.24 -5.33
CA GLY A 167 -10.72 0.87 -6.74
C GLY A 167 -10.30 2.06 -7.61
N ALA A 168 -9.60 3.01 -7.01
CA ALA A 168 -9.15 4.26 -7.60
C ALA A 168 -7.62 4.28 -7.70
N HIS A 169 -7.13 4.00 -8.88
CA HIS A 169 -5.69 3.97 -9.15
C HIS A 169 -5.22 5.32 -9.67
N ALA A 170 -4.52 6.10 -8.83
CA ALA A 170 -3.82 7.29 -9.32
C ALA A 170 -2.79 6.88 -10.37
N SER A 171 -2.76 7.56 -11.49
CA SER A 171 -1.97 7.14 -12.67
C SER A 171 -1.07 8.23 -13.23
N GLU A 172 -1.31 9.48 -12.89
CA GLU A 172 -0.55 10.63 -13.35
C GLU A 172 -0.98 11.89 -12.61
N VAL A 173 -0.21 12.98 -12.72
CA VAL A 173 -0.58 14.31 -12.23
C VAL A 173 -0.60 15.35 -13.33
N SER A 174 -1.42 16.37 -13.16
CA SER A 174 -1.39 17.60 -14.00
C SER A 174 -0.61 18.66 -13.25
N MET A 175 0.43 19.18 -13.89
CA MET A 175 1.25 20.24 -13.33
C MET A 175 0.85 21.61 -13.88
N SER A 176 0.86 22.62 -13.02
CA SER A 176 0.73 24.03 -13.37
C SER A 176 1.94 24.78 -12.80
N GLY A 177 2.98 24.92 -13.63
CA GLY A 177 4.30 25.35 -13.15
C GLY A 177 4.90 24.29 -12.22
N ASP A 178 5.24 24.69 -11.01
CA ASP A 178 5.81 23.85 -9.94
C ASP A 178 4.75 23.24 -8.99
N ARG A 179 3.46 23.36 -9.35
CA ARG A 179 2.35 22.86 -8.51
C ARG A 179 1.58 21.76 -9.22
N ILE A 180 1.16 20.76 -8.45
CA ILE A 180 0.15 19.79 -8.89
C ILE A 180 -1.21 20.48 -8.88
N ASP A 181 -1.89 20.52 -10.03
CA ASP A 181 -3.25 21.08 -10.20
C ASP A 181 -4.33 20.00 -10.07
N ALA A 182 -4.03 18.79 -10.50
CA ALA A 182 -4.94 17.66 -10.42
C ALA A 182 -4.19 16.31 -10.41
N VAL A 183 -4.86 15.29 -9.85
CA VAL A 183 -4.46 13.90 -9.94
C VAL A 183 -5.36 13.18 -10.93
N PHE A 184 -4.79 12.45 -11.88
CA PHE A 184 -5.54 11.56 -12.78
C PHE A 184 -5.72 10.20 -12.12
N VAL A 185 -6.93 9.68 -12.21
CA VAL A 185 -7.34 8.46 -11.52
C VAL A 185 -8.03 7.53 -12.50
N GLU A 186 -7.54 6.30 -12.58
CA GLU A 186 -8.22 5.23 -13.28
C GLU A 186 -9.24 4.59 -12.34
N THR A 187 -10.49 4.56 -12.79
CA THR A 187 -11.60 3.93 -12.08
C THR A 187 -12.32 2.94 -13.00
N LYS A 188 -13.21 2.13 -12.43
CA LYS A 188 -14.04 1.24 -13.24
C LYS A 188 -14.92 2.00 -14.25
N SER A 189 -15.28 3.25 -13.95
CA SER A 189 -16.08 4.12 -14.83
C SER A 189 -15.24 4.87 -15.88
N GLY A 190 -13.92 4.69 -15.87
CA GLY A 190 -12.97 5.33 -16.76
C GLY A 190 -11.98 6.25 -16.04
N ARG A 191 -11.16 6.93 -16.84
CA ARG A 191 -10.18 7.88 -16.35
C ARG A 191 -10.83 9.23 -16.03
N VAL A 192 -10.59 9.71 -14.83
CA VAL A 192 -11.11 10.99 -14.31
C VAL A 192 -9.98 11.84 -13.73
N ALA A 193 -10.22 13.11 -13.47
CA ALA A 193 -9.31 14.00 -12.77
C ALA A 193 -9.96 14.55 -11.50
N MET A 194 -9.16 14.73 -10.47
CA MET A 194 -9.56 15.37 -9.20
C MET A 194 -8.62 16.53 -8.92
N LYS A 195 -9.20 17.72 -8.68
CA LYS A 195 -8.42 18.92 -8.37
C LYS A 195 -8.05 18.97 -6.90
N THR A 196 -6.88 19.55 -6.61
CA THR A 196 -6.43 19.69 -5.24
C THR A 196 -5.42 20.81 -5.08
N ASN A 197 -5.26 21.31 -3.85
CA ASN A 197 -4.21 22.24 -3.50
C ASN A 197 -2.92 21.54 -3.09
N PHE A 198 -3.03 20.33 -2.50
CA PHE A 198 -1.90 19.55 -2.00
C PHE A 198 -2.09 18.07 -2.28
N VAL A 199 -0.98 17.37 -2.47
CA VAL A 199 -0.94 15.91 -2.59
C VAL A 199 0.06 15.37 -1.58
N ILE A 200 -0.33 14.31 -0.87
CA ILE A 200 0.61 13.49 -0.09
C ILE A 200 0.78 12.16 -0.81
N ASP A 201 2.02 11.87 -1.20
CA ASP A 201 2.39 10.61 -1.83
C ASP A 201 2.58 9.52 -0.77
N CYS A 202 1.64 8.59 -0.73
CA CYS A 202 1.65 7.39 0.11
C CYS A 202 1.52 6.13 -0.76
N SER A 203 1.90 6.21 -2.04
CA SER A 203 1.81 5.11 -3.02
C SER A 203 2.68 3.90 -2.65
N GLY A 204 3.71 4.11 -1.84
CA GLY A 204 4.70 3.11 -1.42
C GLY A 204 5.98 3.15 -2.25
N ASP A 205 5.91 3.59 -3.49
CA ASP A 205 7.04 3.62 -4.42
C ASP A 205 7.43 5.05 -4.87
N GLY A 206 6.73 6.09 -4.41
CA GLY A 206 6.98 7.47 -4.80
C GLY A 206 6.44 7.80 -6.20
N ASP A 207 5.34 7.19 -6.58
CA ASP A 207 4.75 7.32 -7.92
C ASP A 207 4.40 8.76 -8.25
N VAL A 208 3.80 9.51 -7.29
CA VAL A 208 3.43 10.91 -7.50
C VAL A 208 4.66 11.77 -7.72
N LEU A 209 5.71 11.56 -6.92
CA LEU A 209 6.98 12.27 -7.10
C LEU A 209 7.55 12.04 -8.50
N ALA A 210 7.56 10.79 -8.96
CA ALA A 210 8.05 10.46 -10.29
C ALA A 210 7.25 11.17 -11.41
N TRP A 211 5.92 11.32 -11.25
CA TRP A 211 5.07 11.99 -12.24
C TRP A 211 5.24 13.51 -12.27
N THR A 212 5.75 14.14 -11.21
CA THR A 212 6.05 15.58 -11.22
C THR A 212 7.26 15.92 -12.09
N GLY A 213 8.11 14.94 -12.38
CA GLY A 213 9.37 15.14 -13.10
C GLY A 213 10.54 15.60 -12.22
N GLU A 214 10.34 15.60 -10.91
CA GLU A 214 11.41 15.89 -9.94
C GLU A 214 12.47 14.77 -9.93
N ASP A 215 13.69 15.12 -9.56
CA ASP A 215 14.79 14.17 -9.46
C ASP A 215 14.57 13.19 -8.29
N PHE A 216 14.77 11.91 -8.55
CA PHE A 216 14.71 10.85 -7.54
C PHE A 216 15.83 9.82 -7.75
N ILE A 217 16.15 9.07 -6.69
CA ILE A 217 17.15 8.00 -6.75
C ILE A 217 16.45 6.66 -6.92
N GLU A 218 16.70 5.98 -8.04
CA GLU A 218 16.21 4.63 -8.29
C GLU A 218 17.25 3.58 -7.85
N TYR A 219 16.89 2.70 -6.92
CA TYR A 219 17.71 1.57 -6.50
C TYR A 219 17.34 0.31 -7.28
N LYS A 220 18.15 -0.05 -8.29
CA LYS A 220 17.86 -1.19 -9.18
C LYS A 220 18.09 -2.58 -8.56
N ASN A 221 18.85 -2.68 -7.49
CA ASN A 221 19.25 -3.94 -6.86
C ASN A 221 18.93 -3.99 -5.37
N HIS A 222 17.87 -3.34 -4.94
CA HIS A 222 17.47 -3.35 -3.55
C HIS A 222 16.78 -4.68 -3.20
N ILE A 223 17.36 -5.40 -2.23
CA ILE A 223 16.74 -6.58 -1.64
C ILE A 223 16.03 -6.11 -0.38
N SER A 224 14.71 -6.10 -0.41
CA SER A 224 13.92 -5.88 0.79
C SER A 224 14.00 -7.10 1.71
N ALA A 225 14.13 -6.87 3.01
CA ALA A 225 14.04 -7.93 3.99
C ALA A 225 12.62 -8.52 3.96
N MET A 226 12.51 -9.81 3.66
CA MET A 226 11.24 -10.52 3.81
C MET A 226 11.20 -11.13 5.21
N TYR A 227 10.16 -10.83 5.96
CA TYR A 227 9.89 -11.50 7.23
C TYR A 227 9.24 -12.87 6.95
N ARG A 228 9.72 -13.87 7.65
CA ARG A 228 9.13 -15.23 7.65
C ARG A 228 8.29 -15.41 8.89
#